data_f614ef1127dc067910543ab7a14eb191
#
_entry.id   f614ef1127dc067910543ab7a14eb191
#
_cell.length_a   1.000
_cell.length_b   1.000
_cell.length_c   1.000
_cell.angle_alpha   90.00
_cell.angle_beta   90.00
_cell.angle_gamma   90.00
#
_symmetry.space_group_name_H-M   'P 1'
#
loop_
_entity.id
_entity.type
_entity.pdbx_description
1 polymer ?
#
loop_
_entity_poly.entity_id
_entity_poly.type
_entity_poly.pdbx_seq_one_letter_code
_entity_poly.pdbx_strand_id
1 'polypeptide(L)'
;LCWALFNKPFRIIKKEQMINTINNSECEVEIDFDVGTKQYKVKRSVKPNLFEIYENGQLLNQNASSIDYQKYLEHNIMKLNYRSFIQVVILGSSSYEPFMKMKARYRRDVVEEILDVKVFTQMDLILRDQQGQLSKEVLDVKHKCDLLETKYETEMKHFNSLSELNISDIDGKKLQLDK
;
A
#
# COMPACT_ATOMS: atom_id res chain seq x y z
N LEU A 1 -8.49 2.14 27.81
CA LEU A 1 -8.87 1.41 26.60
C LEU A 1 -7.93 1.74 25.43
N CYS A 2 -7.93 2.95 24.88
CA CYS A 2 -7.11 3.32 23.72
C CYS A 2 -5.61 3.11 23.93
N TRP A 3 -5.09 3.45 25.10
CA TRP A 3 -3.67 3.26 25.37
C TRP A 3 -3.29 1.78 25.45
N ALA A 4 -4.09 0.96 26.09
CA ALA A 4 -3.81 -0.47 26.19
C ALA A 4 -3.82 -1.16 24.82
N LEU A 5 -4.81 -0.87 23.99
CA LEU A 5 -4.97 -1.50 22.68
C LEU A 5 -4.05 -0.92 21.60
N PHE A 6 -3.84 0.40 21.55
CA PHE A 6 -3.12 1.07 20.47
C PHE A 6 -1.84 1.79 20.89
N ASN A 7 -1.43 1.68 22.16
CA ASN A 7 -0.28 2.41 22.70
C ASN A 7 -0.38 3.95 22.53
N LYS A 8 -1.59 4.46 22.34
CA LYS A 8 -1.90 5.88 22.16
C LYS A 8 -3.01 6.28 23.11
N PRO A 9 -2.77 7.21 24.05
CA PRO A 9 -3.83 7.74 24.89
C PRO A 9 -4.84 8.50 24.03
N PHE A 10 -6.11 8.45 24.42
CA PHE A 10 -7.17 9.18 23.72
C PHE A 10 -7.02 10.71 23.90
N ARG A 11 -6.65 11.14 25.11
CA ARG A 11 -6.33 12.54 25.39
C ARG A 11 -4.90 12.84 24.95
N ILE A 12 -4.62 14.10 24.57
CA ILE A 12 -3.29 14.59 24.21
C ILE A 12 -2.45 14.73 25.48
N ILE A 13 -1.97 13.60 26.01
CA ILE A 13 -1.10 13.52 27.19
C ILE A 13 0.15 12.72 26.86
N LYS A 14 1.27 13.04 27.51
CA LYS A 14 2.50 12.25 27.39
C LYS A 14 2.38 10.94 28.21
N LYS A 15 3.08 9.88 27.78
CA LYS A 15 3.06 8.59 28.51
C LYS A 15 3.47 8.72 29.98
N GLU A 16 4.42 9.57 30.27
CA GLU A 16 4.90 9.85 31.62
C GLU A 16 3.81 10.43 32.54
N GLN A 17 2.87 11.16 31.95
CA GLN A 17 1.72 11.77 32.68
C GLN A 17 0.62 10.75 33.02
N MET A 18 0.72 9.52 32.50
CA MET A 18 -0.19 8.43 32.87
C MET A 18 0.24 7.72 34.16
N ILE A 19 1.50 7.91 34.55
CA ILE A 19 2.03 7.33 35.78
C ILE A 19 1.52 8.18 36.95
N ASN A 20 1.09 7.50 38.03
CA ASN A 20 0.68 8.17 39.24
C ASN A 20 1.86 8.99 39.82
N THR A 21 1.63 10.29 39.99
CA THR A 21 2.64 11.24 40.49
C THR A 21 3.06 10.99 41.95
N ILE A 22 2.23 10.30 42.73
CA ILE A 22 2.54 9.98 44.14
C ILE A 22 3.51 8.81 44.25
N ASN A 23 3.19 7.70 43.57
CA ASN A 23 3.99 6.47 43.61
C ASN A 23 5.13 6.46 42.59
N ASN A 24 5.03 7.25 41.56
CA ASN A 24 5.96 7.35 40.41
C ASN A 24 6.39 5.98 39.83
N SER A 25 5.56 4.98 40.02
CA SER A 25 5.76 3.60 39.60
C SER A 25 4.45 2.97 39.14
N GLU A 26 4.58 1.87 38.39
CA GLU A 26 3.50 0.96 37.99
C GLU A 26 2.23 1.59 37.44
N CYS A 27 2.25 1.84 36.13
CA CYS A 27 1.03 2.10 35.40
C CYS A 27 0.74 0.88 34.52
N GLU A 28 -0.14 0.02 34.98
CA GLU A 28 -0.54 -1.21 34.29
C GLU A 28 -2.03 -1.15 33.94
N VAL A 29 -2.36 -1.62 32.74
CA VAL A 29 -3.73 -1.77 32.28
C VAL A 29 -3.91 -3.13 31.63
N GLU A 30 -4.92 -3.84 32.06
CA GLU A 30 -5.38 -5.10 31.47
C GLU A 30 -6.74 -4.88 30.81
N ILE A 31 -6.95 -5.52 29.67
CA ILE A 31 -8.22 -5.53 28.96
C ILE A 31 -8.50 -6.95 28.52
N ASP A 32 -9.65 -7.45 28.91
CA ASP A 32 -10.19 -8.72 28.46
C ASP A 32 -11.32 -8.45 27.45
N PHE A 33 -11.29 -9.15 26.32
CA PHE A 33 -12.34 -9.06 25.30
C PHE A 33 -12.40 -10.33 24.46
N ASP A 34 -13.55 -10.57 23.88
CA ASP A 34 -13.81 -11.73 23.02
C ASP A 34 -13.91 -11.31 21.56
N VAL A 35 -13.32 -12.11 20.66
CA VAL A 35 -13.47 -11.95 19.21
C VAL A 35 -13.91 -13.28 18.63
N GLY A 36 -15.17 -13.37 18.24
CA GLY A 36 -15.77 -14.64 17.80
C GLY A 36 -15.79 -15.67 18.93
N THR A 37 -15.03 -16.75 18.77
CA THR A 37 -14.93 -17.85 19.77
C THR A 37 -13.67 -17.77 20.62
N LYS A 38 -12.80 -16.78 20.41
CA LYS A 38 -11.51 -16.66 21.09
C LYS A 38 -11.56 -15.56 22.12
N GLN A 39 -10.99 -15.85 23.29
CA GLN A 39 -10.80 -14.88 24.36
C GLN A 39 -9.41 -14.28 24.28
N TYR A 40 -9.33 -12.96 24.33
CA TYR A 40 -8.09 -12.22 24.32
C TYR A 40 -7.94 -11.39 25.59
N LYS A 41 -6.73 -11.40 26.14
CA LYS A 41 -6.32 -10.49 27.20
C LYS A 41 -5.11 -9.69 26.73
N VAL A 42 -5.18 -8.39 26.82
CA VAL A 42 -4.08 -7.48 26.51
C VAL A 42 -3.63 -6.80 27.79
N LYS A 43 -2.36 -6.98 28.12
CA LYS A 43 -1.72 -6.37 29.28
C LYS A 43 -0.65 -5.40 28.83
N ARG A 44 -0.71 -4.16 29.31
CA ARG A 44 0.25 -3.13 28.98
C ARG A 44 0.65 -2.34 30.23
N SER A 45 1.97 -2.13 30.38
CA SER A 45 2.53 -1.37 31.48
C SER A 45 3.56 -0.35 30.99
N VAL A 46 3.76 0.74 31.74
CA VAL A 46 4.80 1.75 31.45
C VAL A 46 6.07 1.53 32.28
N LYS A 47 5.93 1.21 33.55
CA LYS A 47 7.05 0.93 34.46
C LYS A 47 6.74 -0.32 35.29
N PRO A 48 7.28 -1.49 34.93
CA PRO A 48 8.15 -1.81 33.79
C PRO A 48 7.43 -1.68 32.44
N ASN A 49 8.18 -1.47 31.33
CA ASN A 49 7.58 -1.44 30.01
C ASN A 49 7.23 -2.87 29.57
N LEU A 50 5.94 -3.21 29.64
CA LEU A 50 5.41 -4.53 29.32
C LEU A 50 4.31 -4.41 28.27
N PHE A 51 4.30 -5.35 27.32
CA PHE A 51 3.21 -5.51 26.39
C PHE A 51 3.02 -6.99 26.08
N GLU A 52 1.94 -7.56 26.55
CA GLU A 52 1.61 -8.97 26.44
C GLU A 52 0.20 -9.14 25.84
N ILE A 53 0.05 -10.15 25.01
CA ILE A 53 -1.23 -10.57 24.45
C ILE A 53 -1.42 -12.05 24.73
N TYR A 54 -2.53 -12.38 25.34
CA TYR A 54 -2.93 -13.76 25.64
C TYR A 54 -4.12 -14.12 24.73
N GLU A 55 -4.09 -15.33 24.19
CA GLU A 55 -5.20 -15.94 23.46
C GLU A 55 -5.62 -17.21 24.24
N ASN A 56 -6.88 -17.26 24.66
CA ASN A 56 -7.42 -18.37 25.46
C ASN A 56 -6.56 -18.73 26.68
N GLY A 57 -6.01 -17.72 27.34
CA GLY A 57 -5.16 -17.90 28.53
C GLY A 57 -3.68 -18.24 28.25
N GLN A 58 -3.30 -18.45 26.98
CA GLN A 58 -1.92 -18.72 26.59
C GLN A 58 -1.27 -17.44 26.06
N LEU A 59 -0.06 -17.16 26.55
CA LEU A 59 0.74 -16.03 26.05
C LEU A 59 1.13 -16.27 24.59
N LEU A 60 0.79 -15.34 23.71
CA LEU A 60 1.25 -15.38 22.33
C LEU A 60 2.76 -15.16 22.26
N ASN A 61 3.43 -15.90 21.38
CA ASN A 61 4.89 -15.92 21.29
C ASN A 61 5.44 -14.55 20.90
N GLN A 62 6.30 -13.96 21.72
CA GLN A 62 6.85 -12.59 21.59
C GLN A 62 8.19 -12.55 20.86
N ASN A 63 8.47 -13.47 19.94
CA ASN A 63 9.73 -13.48 19.18
C ASN A 63 9.86 -12.30 18.18
N ALA A 64 8.77 -11.56 17.95
CA ALA A 64 8.74 -10.39 17.09
C ALA A 64 8.97 -9.09 17.88
N SER A 65 9.33 -8.02 17.19
CA SER A 65 9.45 -6.69 17.80
C SER A 65 8.10 -6.22 18.36
N SER A 66 8.14 -5.36 19.39
CA SER A 66 6.91 -4.79 19.97
C SER A 66 6.05 -4.03 18.94
N ILE A 67 6.66 -3.52 17.88
CA ILE A 67 5.98 -2.84 16.78
C ILE A 67 5.20 -3.84 15.92
N ASP A 68 5.77 -4.99 15.60
CA ASP A 68 5.12 -6.02 14.80
C ASP A 68 4.00 -6.68 15.60
N TYR A 69 4.21 -6.84 16.90
CA TYR A 69 3.21 -7.34 17.83
C TYR A 69 2.00 -6.39 17.96
N GLN A 70 2.26 -5.08 17.93
CA GLN A 70 1.20 -4.07 17.87
C GLN A 70 0.41 -4.15 16.56
N LYS A 71 1.09 -4.29 15.42
CA LYS A 71 0.43 -4.49 14.12
C LYS A 71 -0.41 -5.76 14.08
N TYR A 72 0.11 -6.84 14.67
CA TYR A 72 -0.64 -8.09 14.77
C TYR A 72 -1.95 -7.91 15.54
N LEU A 73 -1.92 -7.20 16.69
CA LEU A 73 -3.12 -6.87 17.46
C LEU A 73 -4.12 -6.06 16.62
N GLU A 74 -3.66 -5.01 15.94
CA GLU A 74 -4.52 -4.11 15.18
C GLU A 74 -5.12 -4.78 13.93
N HIS A 75 -4.31 -5.53 13.15
CA HIS A 75 -4.74 -6.08 11.86
C HIS A 75 -5.36 -7.48 11.95
N ASN A 76 -4.84 -8.34 12.82
CA ASN A 76 -5.27 -9.75 12.87
C ASN A 76 -6.33 -9.99 13.92
N ILE A 77 -6.23 -9.37 15.09
CA ILE A 77 -7.16 -9.60 16.20
C ILE A 77 -8.31 -8.61 16.13
N MET A 78 -8.02 -7.32 16.21
CA MET A 78 -9.05 -6.28 16.30
C MET A 78 -9.64 -5.90 14.94
N LYS A 79 -8.87 -6.03 13.86
CA LYS A 79 -9.22 -5.59 12.50
C LYS A 79 -9.66 -4.12 12.42
N LEU A 80 -9.21 -3.30 13.36
CA LEU A 80 -9.51 -1.89 13.48
C LEU A 80 -8.24 -1.12 13.81
N ASN A 81 -7.99 -0.01 13.11
CA ASN A 81 -6.93 0.92 13.49
C ASN A 81 -7.42 1.88 14.58
N TYR A 82 -6.48 2.61 15.18
CA TYR A 82 -6.77 3.58 16.24
C TYR A 82 -7.86 4.59 15.86
N ARG A 83 -7.89 5.08 14.62
CA ARG A 83 -8.84 6.10 14.18
C ARG A 83 -10.24 5.54 14.01
N SER A 84 -10.37 4.39 13.36
CA SER A 84 -11.65 3.70 13.20
C SER A 84 -12.22 3.27 14.54
N PHE A 85 -11.36 2.79 15.45
CA PHE A 85 -11.76 2.45 16.82
C PHE A 85 -12.34 3.65 17.58
N ILE A 86 -11.68 4.81 17.52
CA ILE A 86 -12.19 6.03 18.18
C ILE A 86 -13.55 6.43 17.61
N GLN A 87 -13.73 6.31 16.30
CA GLN A 87 -14.99 6.71 15.65
C GLN A 87 -16.16 5.79 15.97
N VAL A 88 -15.89 4.51 16.23
CA VAL A 88 -16.95 3.50 16.46
C VAL A 88 -17.20 3.27 17.94
N VAL A 89 -16.15 3.23 18.77
CA VAL A 89 -16.24 2.81 20.16
C VAL A 89 -16.31 4.01 21.12
N ILE A 90 -15.60 5.11 20.81
CA ILE A 90 -15.52 6.24 21.72
C ILE A 90 -16.41 7.38 21.24
N LEU A 91 -17.66 7.36 21.68
CA LEU A 91 -18.65 8.38 21.37
C LEU A 91 -18.83 9.35 22.55
N GLY A 92 -19.02 10.62 22.26
CA GLY A 92 -19.44 11.61 23.26
C GLY A 92 -18.33 12.23 24.13
N SER A 93 -17.05 12.08 23.75
CA SER A 93 -15.94 12.81 24.40
C SER A 93 -15.77 14.21 23.83
N SER A 94 -15.24 15.15 24.64
CA SER A 94 -14.92 16.51 24.21
C SER A 94 -13.90 16.60 23.06
N SER A 95 -13.11 15.53 22.86
CA SER A 95 -12.12 15.42 21.78
C SER A 95 -12.64 14.61 20.57
N TYR A 96 -13.92 14.25 20.57
CA TYR A 96 -14.52 13.50 19.48
C TYR A 96 -14.74 14.40 18.26
N GLU A 97 -14.16 14.02 17.12
CA GLU A 97 -14.42 14.65 15.83
C GLU A 97 -15.54 13.89 15.11
N PRO A 98 -16.72 14.50 14.89
CA PRO A 98 -17.80 13.84 14.18
C PRO A 98 -17.36 13.38 12.78
N PHE A 99 -17.80 12.19 12.38
CA PHE A 99 -17.43 11.58 11.08
C PHE A 99 -17.60 12.55 9.90
N MET A 100 -18.68 13.33 9.87
CA MET A 100 -18.96 14.28 8.79
C MET A 100 -18.02 15.49 8.76
N LYS A 101 -17.38 15.84 9.89
CA LYS A 101 -16.37 16.93 9.95
C LYS A 101 -14.98 16.46 9.54
N MET A 102 -14.73 15.16 9.51
CA MET A 102 -13.45 14.61 9.09
C MET A 102 -13.17 14.93 7.62
N LYS A 103 -11.88 15.07 7.28
CA LYS A 103 -11.44 15.20 5.89
C LYS A 103 -11.87 13.96 5.06
N ALA A 104 -12.24 14.16 3.81
CA ALA A 104 -12.76 13.10 2.93
C ALA A 104 -11.89 11.84 2.89
N ARG A 105 -10.54 12.01 2.86
CA ARG A 105 -9.59 10.90 2.90
C ARG A 105 -9.79 10.02 4.14
N TYR A 106 -9.89 10.63 5.31
CA TYR A 106 -10.03 9.90 6.57
C TYR A 106 -11.40 9.23 6.73
N ARG A 107 -12.46 9.84 6.19
CA ARG A 107 -13.78 9.19 6.14
C ARG A 107 -13.74 7.92 5.30
N ARG A 108 -13.05 7.97 4.14
CA ARG A 108 -12.87 6.80 3.29
C ARG A 108 -12.10 5.70 4.01
N ASP A 109 -10.97 6.03 4.63
CA ASP A 109 -10.15 5.06 5.37
C ASP A 109 -10.98 4.34 6.46
N VAL A 110 -11.80 5.07 7.20
CA VAL A 110 -12.69 4.50 8.24
C VAL A 110 -13.74 3.56 7.62
N VAL A 111 -14.39 3.98 6.54
CA VAL A 111 -15.42 3.18 5.86
C VAL A 111 -14.81 1.91 5.25
N GLU A 112 -13.68 2.04 4.56
CA GLU A 112 -12.97 0.89 3.95
C GLU A 112 -12.55 -0.13 5.02
N GLU A 113 -12.18 0.33 6.20
CA GLU A 113 -11.77 -0.55 7.29
C GLU A 113 -12.96 -1.25 7.96
N ILE A 114 -14.03 -0.52 8.26
CA ILE A 114 -15.25 -1.09 8.87
C ILE A 114 -15.90 -2.13 7.94
N LEU A 115 -15.90 -1.86 6.63
CA LEU A 115 -16.49 -2.75 5.63
C LEU A 115 -15.52 -3.87 5.18
N ASP A 116 -14.27 -3.86 5.64
CA ASP A 116 -13.20 -4.80 5.22
C ASP A 116 -12.99 -4.83 3.70
N VAL A 117 -13.15 -3.68 3.04
CA VAL A 117 -13.04 -3.55 1.58
C VAL A 117 -11.67 -3.02 1.11
N LYS A 118 -10.69 -2.94 1.99
CA LYS A 118 -9.30 -2.52 1.66
C LYS A 118 -8.65 -3.37 0.59
N VAL A 119 -9.08 -4.62 0.44
CA VAL A 119 -8.59 -5.52 -0.61
C VAL A 119 -8.78 -4.93 -2.01
N PHE A 120 -9.89 -4.23 -2.27
CA PHE A 120 -10.13 -3.60 -3.58
C PHE A 120 -9.18 -2.44 -3.86
N THR A 121 -8.84 -1.65 -2.83
CA THR A 121 -7.84 -0.58 -2.96
C THR A 121 -6.45 -1.15 -3.27
N GLN A 122 -6.08 -2.27 -2.66
CA GLN A 122 -4.82 -2.96 -2.95
C GLN A 122 -4.81 -3.55 -4.38
N MET A 123 -5.93 -4.13 -4.82
CA MET A 123 -6.08 -4.64 -6.19
C MET A 123 -5.94 -3.51 -7.21
N ASP A 124 -6.55 -2.34 -6.96
CA ASP A 124 -6.43 -1.17 -7.85
C ASP A 124 -4.97 -0.69 -7.97
N LEU A 125 -4.22 -0.67 -6.88
CA LEU A 125 -2.79 -0.32 -6.92
C LEU A 125 -1.97 -1.29 -7.77
N ILE A 126 -2.19 -2.59 -7.63
CA ILE A 126 -1.51 -3.63 -8.42
C ILE A 126 -1.86 -3.50 -9.90
N LEU A 127 -3.16 -3.31 -10.20
CA LEU A 127 -3.62 -3.13 -11.58
C LEU A 127 -3.02 -1.90 -12.24
N ARG A 128 -2.92 -0.78 -11.55
CA ARG A 128 -2.29 0.44 -12.06
C ARG A 128 -0.81 0.25 -12.34
N ASP A 129 -0.09 -0.47 -11.49
CA ASP A 129 1.32 -0.79 -11.74
C ASP A 129 1.48 -1.66 -12.98
N GLN A 130 0.71 -2.74 -13.09
CA GLN A 130 0.70 -3.62 -14.26
C GLN A 130 0.33 -2.87 -15.55
N GLN A 131 -0.69 -2.01 -15.50
CA GLN A 131 -1.08 -1.17 -16.64
C GLN A 131 0.04 -0.22 -17.04
N GLY A 132 0.75 0.36 -16.08
CA GLY A 132 1.91 1.23 -16.34
C GLY A 132 3.06 0.50 -17.02
N GLN A 133 3.36 -0.73 -16.59
CA GLN A 133 4.39 -1.58 -17.19
C GLN A 133 4.01 -1.97 -18.63
N LEU A 134 2.79 -2.47 -18.82
CA LEU A 134 2.30 -2.86 -20.14
C LEU A 134 2.26 -1.68 -21.12
N SER A 135 1.87 -0.49 -20.67
CA SER A 135 1.88 0.71 -21.51
C SER A 135 3.28 1.08 -21.99
N LYS A 136 4.31 0.90 -21.17
CA LYS A 136 5.71 1.11 -21.57
C LYS A 136 6.14 0.07 -22.62
N GLU A 137 5.83 -1.20 -22.40
CA GLU A 137 6.15 -2.27 -23.35
C GLU A 137 5.51 -2.04 -24.71
N VAL A 138 4.22 -1.64 -24.74
CA VAL A 138 3.51 -1.30 -25.98
C VAL A 138 4.17 -0.11 -26.68
N LEU A 139 4.60 0.92 -25.95
CA LEU A 139 5.29 2.07 -26.52
C LEU A 139 6.63 1.66 -27.14
N ASP A 140 7.41 0.82 -26.44
CA ASP A 140 8.70 0.33 -26.92
C ASP A 140 8.57 -0.53 -28.20
N VAL A 141 7.56 -1.40 -28.24
CA VAL A 141 7.28 -2.22 -29.42
C VAL A 141 6.85 -1.33 -30.60
N LYS A 142 5.97 -0.36 -30.35
CA LYS A 142 5.54 0.59 -31.38
C LYS A 142 6.72 1.38 -31.94
N HIS A 143 7.60 1.87 -31.11
CA HIS A 143 8.82 2.59 -31.55
C HIS A 143 9.75 1.69 -32.39
N LYS A 144 9.89 0.42 -32.03
CA LYS A 144 10.65 -0.55 -32.83
C LYS A 144 10.00 -0.79 -34.21
N CYS A 145 8.68 -0.88 -34.27
CA CYS A 145 7.95 -0.99 -35.55
C CYS A 145 8.20 0.22 -36.44
N ASP A 146 8.03 1.42 -35.90
CA ASP A 146 8.24 2.68 -36.65
C ASP A 146 9.68 2.78 -37.20
N LEU A 147 10.68 2.36 -36.40
CA LEU A 147 12.08 2.31 -36.85
C LEU A 147 12.32 1.29 -37.98
N LEU A 148 11.68 0.13 -37.91
CA LEU A 148 11.78 -0.88 -38.97
C LEU A 148 11.08 -0.44 -40.25
N GLU A 149 9.94 0.19 -40.16
CA GLU A 149 9.24 0.78 -41.31
C GLU A 149 10.08 1.84 -42.01
N THR A 150 10.67 2.77 -41.27
CA THR A 150 11.55 3.80 -41.82
C THR A 150 12.81 3.21 -42.49
N LYS A 151 13.40 2.16 -41.90
CA LYS A 151 14.52 1.44 -42.52
C LYS A 151 14.10 0.75 -43.80
N TYR A 152 12.98 0.04 -43.77
CA TYR A 152 12.46 -0.63 -44.97
C TYR A 152 12.18 0.35 -46.12
N GLU A 153 11.57 1.50 -45.81
CA GLU A 153 11.32 2.52 -46.85
C GLU A 153 12.61 3.12 -47.42
N THR A 154 13.63 3.33 -46.60
CA THR A 154 14.92 3.85 -47.05
C THR A 154 15.68 2.83 -47.90
N GLU A 155 15.69 1.58 -47.50
CA GLU A 155 16.33 0.48 -48.28
C GLU A 155 15.58 0.27 -49.62
N MET A 156 14.25 0.33 -49.64
CA MET A 156 13.44 0.20 -50.84
C MET A 156 13.69 1.33 -51.80
N LYS A 157 13.81 2.57 -51.34
CA LYS A 157 14.19 3.73 -52.18
C LYS A 157 15.58 3.54 -52.79
N HIS A 158 16.54 3.09 -51.97
CA HIS A 158 17.91 2.80 -52.44
C HIS A 158 17.91 1.68 -53.48
N PHE A 159 17.20 0.59 -53.25
CA PHE A 159 17.06 -0.51 -54.21
C PHE A 159 16.48 -0.06 -55.56
N ASN A 160 15.39 0.74 -55.52
CA ASN A 160 14.76 1.26 -56.70
C ASN A 160 15.72 2.17 -57.49
N SER A 161 16.47 3.04 -56.83
CA SER A 161 17.48 3.90 -57.49
C SER A 161 18.60 3.12 -58.15
N LEU A 162 19.11 2.07 -57.48
CA LEU A 162 20.13 1.18 -58.06
C LEU A 162 19.58 0.38 -59.28
N SER A 163 18.35 -0.06 -59.20
CA SER A 163 17.69 -0.75 -60.31
C SER A 163 17.52 0.17 -61.54
N GLU A 164 17.14 1.41 -61.35
CA GLU A 164 17.04 2.40 -62.44
C GLU A 164 18.40 2.68 -63.08
N LEU A 165 19.47 2.84 -62.29
CA LEU A 165 20.81 3.04 -62.81
C LEU A 165 21.31 1.84 -63.61
N ASN A 166 21.08 0.62 -63.14
CA ASN A 166 21.43 -0.61 -63.84
C ASN A 166 20.71 -0.73 -65.20
N ILE A 167 19.44 -0.37 -65.27
CA ILE A 167 18.63 -0.38 -66.48
C ILE A 167 19.19 0.64 -67.47
N SER A 168 19.49 1.86 -67.04
CA SER A 168 20.07 2.91 -67.90
C SER A 168 21.45 2.54 -68.43
N ASP A 169 22.29 1.90 -67.64
CA ASP A 169 23.61 1.40 -68.08
C ASP A 169 23.51 0.28 -69.11
N ILE A 170 22.56 -0.63 -68.97
CA ILE A 170 22.30 -1.70 -69.92
C ILE A 170 21.78 -1.13 -71.22
N ASP A 171 20.86 -0.20 -71.20
CA ASP A 171 20.32 0.46 -72.41
C ASP A 171 21.40 1.30 -73.14
N GLY A 172 22.24 2.01 -72.37
CA GLY A 172 23.39 2.72 -72.93
C GLY A 172 24.41 1.80 -73.64
N LYS A 173 24.67 0.60 -73.07
CA LYS A 173 25.56 -0.40 -73.71
C LYS A 173 24.94 -1.05 -74.94
N LYS A 174 23.61 -1.30 -74.95
CA LYS A 174 22.93 -1.78 -76.15
C LYS A 174 23.03 -0.77 -77.33
N LEU A 175 22.81 0.50 -77.05
CA LEU A 175 22.95 1.56 -78.04
C LEU A 175 24.36 1.69 -78.66
N GLN A 176 25.41 1.29 -77.90
CA GLN A 176 26.79 1.24 -78.40
C GLN A 176 27.10 0.00 -79.23
N LEU A 177 26.40 -1.10 -79.03
CA LEU A 177 26.53 -2.33 -79.82
C LEU A 177 25.80 -2.33 -81.14
N ASP A 178 24.76 -1.51 -81.27
CA ASP A 178 23.95 -1.35 -82.53
C ASP A 178 24.53 -0.30 -83.47
N LYS A 179 25.72 0.25 -83.18
CA LYS A 179 26.50 1.14 -84.04
C LYS A 179 27.70 0.43 -84.64
#